data_7dfb68558118e28e064032876b4e4c44
#
_entry.id   7dfb68558118e28e064032876b4e4c44
#
_cell.length_a   1.000
_cell.length_b   1.000
_cell.length_c   1.000
_cell.angle_alpha   90.00
_cell.angle_beta   90.00
_cell.angle_gamma   90.00
#
_symmetry.space_group_name_H-M   'P 1'
#
loop_
_entity.id
_entity.type
_entity.pdbx_description
1 polymer ?
#
loop_
_entity_poly.entity_id
_entity_poly.type
_entity_poly.pdbx_seq_one_letter_code
_entity_poly.pdbx_strand_id
1 'polypeptide(L)'
;LYLRVYDNNYYAMSSRDDFQVEVPEDVGTANMEDGVNSHVYYYLVDENAGTFTLVDTFDLPYSSLVSNAQWRGDSYTVNNGVHQCYEEYDQQGNLIRQYKYTCTANGYRVMKDDFAGFWFLQL
;
A
#
# COMPACT_ATOMS: atom_id res chain seq x y z
N LEU A 1 -15.95 -1.54 12.21
CA LEU A 1 -14.48 -1.54 12.06
C LEU A 1 -14.10 -0.89 10.73
N TYR A 2 -13.06 -0.08 10.75
CA TYR A 2 -12.49 0.48 9.52
C TYR A 2 -11.18 -0.23 9.18
N LEU A 3 -11.03 -0.64 7.94
CA LEU A 3 -9.84 -1.33 7.42
C LEU A 3 -9.25 -0.54 6.27
N ARG A 4 -7.93 -0.32 6.32
CA ARG A 4 -7.16 0.25 5.21
C ARG A 4 -6.21 -0.80 4.67
N VAL A 5 -6.20 -0.96 3.36
CA VAL A 5 -5.43 -2.00 2.67
C VAL A 5 -4.62 -1.35 1.56
N TYR A 6 -3.33 -1.66 1.53
CA TYR A 6 -2.51 -1.39 0.36
C TYR A 6 -2.62 -2.58 -0.60
N ASP A 7 -2.97 -2.31 -1.84
CA ASP A 7 -3.03 -3.29 -2.92
C ASP A 7 -1.89 -3.04 -3.91
N ASN A 8 -1.00 -4.00 -4.03
CA ASN A 8 0.08 -3.96 -5.01
C ASN A 8 -0.42 -4.12 -6.46
N ASN A 9 -1.67 -4.51 -6.64
CA ASN A 9 -2.24 -4.89 -7.94
C ASN A 9 -1.37 -5.94 -8.66
N TYR A 10 -0.88 -6.89 -7.85
CA TYR A 10 -0.13 -8.04 -8.34
C TYR A 10 -1.12 -9.11 -8.77
N TYR A 11 -0.88 -9.79 -9.88
CA TYR A 11 -1.74 -10.88 -10.29
C TYR A 11 -1.88 -11.90 -9.17
N ALA A 12 -3.07 -11.97 -8.59
CA ALA A 12 -3.34 -12.79 -7.44
C ALA A 12 -3.26 -14.27 -7.83
N MET A 13 -2.32 -14.97 -7.25
CA MET A 13 -2.40 -16.43 -7.17
C MET A 13 -3.30 -16.77 -5.98
N SER A 14 -4.42 -17.41 -6.24
CA SER A 14 -5.26 -17.92 -5.17
C SER A 14 -4.75 -19.29 -4.72
N SER A 15 -4.55 -19.46 -3.42
CA SER A 15 -4.36 -20.78 -2.83
C SER A 15 -5.67 -21.53 -2.55
N ARG A 16 -6.80 -20.93 -2.95
CA ARG A 16 -8.13 -21.49 -2.75
C ARG A 16 -8.56 -22.23 -4.01
N ASP A 17 -8.97 -23.49 -3.86
CA ASP A 17 -9.42 -24.34 -4.97
C ASP A 17 -10.75 -23.85 -5.59
N ASP A 18 -11.56 -23.13 -4.80
CA ASP A 18 -12.86 -22.59 -5.20
C ASP A 18 -12.77 -21.19 -5.85
N PHE A 19 -11.58 -20.61 -5.92
CA PHE A 19 -11.33 -19.31 -6.54
C PHE A 19 -10.04 -19.35 -7.34
N GLN A 20 -10.18 -19.48 -8.65
CA GLN A 20 -9.05 -19.45 -9.57
C GLN A 20 -9.08 -18.14 -10.36
N VAL A 21 -7.94 -17.47 -10.43
CA VAL A 21 -7.74 -16.30 -11.28
C VAL A 21 -6.97 -16.75 -12.50
N GLU A 22 -7.56 -16.55 -13.68
CA GLU A 22 -6.82 -16.74 -14.94
C GLU A 22 -5.79 -15.61 -15.08
N VAL A 23 -4.54 -15.95 -14.93
CA VAL A 23 -3.42 -15.06 -15.25
C VAL A 23 -3.10 -15.24 -16.73
N PRO A 24 -3.12 -14.16 -17.54
CA PRO A 24 -2.72 -14.26 -18.95
C PRO A 24 -1.31 -14.83 -19.07
N GLU A 25 -1.08 -15.73 -20.03
CA GLU A 25 0.20 -16.46 -20.21
C GLU A 25 1.38 -15.54 -20.50
N ASP A 26 1.13 -14.36 -21.02
CA ASP A 26 2.12 -13.36 -21.43
C ASP A 26 2.40 -12.30 -20.37
N VAL A 27 1.69 -12.34 -19.25
CA VAL A 27 1.85 -11.36 -18.16
C VAL A 27 2.84 -11.88 -17.13
N GLY A 28 4.00 -11.28 -17.12
CA GLY A 28 4.96 -11.49 -16.03
C GLY A 28 4.37 -11.09 -14.68
N THR A 29 4.85 -11.70 -13.62
CA THR A 29 4.38 -11.49 -12.24
C THR A 29 4.55 -10.06 -11.72
N ALA A 30 5.16 -9.18 -12.47
CA ALA A 30 5.31 -7.76 -12.17
C ALA A 30 5.14 -6.97 -13.45
N ASN A 31 3.89 -6.70 -13.81
CA ASN A 31 3.63 -5.89 -15.00
C ASN A 31 3.79 -4.40 -14.67
N MET A 32 4.82 -3.80 -15.26
CA MET A 32 5.11 -2.36 -15.18
C MET A 32 4.52 -1.60 -16.38
N GLU A 33 3.47 -2.14 -16.99
CA GLU A 33 2.83 -1.49 -18.14
C GLU A 33 2.17 -0.17 -17.75
N ASP A 34 2.12 0.75 -18.70
CA ASP A 34 1.44 2.03 -18.58
C ASP A 34 -0.05 1.81 -18.23
N GLY A 35 -0.51 2.53 -17.21
CA GLY A 35 -1.90 2.50 -16.77
C GLY A 35 -2.23 1.47 -15.69
N VAL A 36 -1.23 0.75 -15.19
CA VAL A 36 -1.41 -0.09 -13.99
C VAL A 36 -1.00 0.70 -12.75
N ASN A 37 -1.88 0.76 -11.76
CA ASN A 37 -1.68 1.43 -10.49
C ASN A 37 -1.73 0.44 -9.33
N SER A 38 -1.02 0.75 -8.26
CA SER A 38 -1.30 0.22 -6.93
C SER A 38 -2.38 1.08 -6.26
N HIS A 39 -3.05 0.57 -5.24
CA HIS A 39 -4.17 1.28 -4.63
C HIS A 39 -4.07 1.28 -3.10
N VAL A 40 -4.67 2.29 -2.49
CA VAL A 40 -5.11 2.23 -1.09
C VAL A 40 -6.63 2.12 -1.08
N TYR A 41 -7.13 1.07 -0.46
CA TYR A 41 -8.56 0.86 -0.23
C TYR A 41 -8.91 1.17 1.22
N TYR A 42 -10.05 1.81 1.42
CA TYR A 42 -10.63 2.11 2.73
C TYR A 42 -12.00 1.47 2.83
N TYR A 43 -12.14 0.49 3.70
CA TYR A 43 -13.36 -0.28 3.90
C TYR A 43 -13.99 0.00 5.26
N LEU A 44 -15.32 0.06 5.28
CA LEU A 44 -16.13 -0.14 6.48
C LEU A 44 -16.54 -1.62 6.57
N VAL A 45 -16.19 -2.26 7.66
CA VAL A 45 -16.52 -3.67 7.94
C VAL A 45 -17.57 -3.72 9.05
N ASP A 46 -18.69 -4.38 8.77
CA ASP A 46 -19.70 -4.75 9.75
C ASP A 46 -19.54 -6.23 10.11
N GLU A 47 -18.92 -6.47 11.26
CA GLU A 47 -18.63 -7.82 11.74
C GLU A 47 -19.89 -8.58 12.15
N ASN A 48 -20.96 -7.87 12.53
CA ASN A 48 -22.24 -8.50 12.92
C ASN A 48 -23.02 -8.96 11.70
N ALA A 49 -23.03 -8.15 10.65
CA ALA A 49 -23.71 -8.49 9.39
C ALA A 49 -22.84 -9.37 8.47
N GLY A 50 -21.53 -9.48 8.75
CA GLY A 50 -20.57 -10.18 7.89
C GLY A 50 -20.38 -9.50 6.52
N THR A 51 -20.52 -8.17 6.48
CA THR A 51 -20.44 -7.40 5.25
C THR A 51 -19.33 -6.36 5.29
N PHE A 52 -18.88 -5.92 4.11
CA PHE A 52 -17.95 -4.81 3.97
C PHE A 52 -18.38 -3.88 2.83
N THR A 53 -18.08 -2.62 2.98
CA THR A 53 -18.37 -1.58 2.00
C THR A 53 -17.09 -0.80 1.71
N LEU A 54 -16.75 -0.63 0.44
CA LEU A 54 -15.68 0.29 0.04
C LEU A 54 -16.13 1.72 0.30
N VAL A 55 -15.40 2.43 1.14
CA VAL A 55 -15.69 3.82 1.52
C VAL A 55 -14.97 4.78 0.61
N ASP A 56 -13.70 4.47 0.33
CA ASP A 56 -12.82 5.33 -0.47
C ASP A 56 -11.66 4.54 -1.06
N THR A 57 -11.07 5.07 -2.13
CA THR A 57 -9.87 4.54 -2.76
C THR A 57 -9.11 5.65 -3.48
N PHE A 58 -7.79 5.51 -3.56
CA PHE A 58 -6.97 6.35 -4.43
C PHE A 58 -5.81 5.55 -5.04
N ASP A 59 -5.39 6.01 -6.22
CA ASP A 59 -4.34 5.41 -6.99
C ASP A 59 -2.96 5.84 -6.51
N LEU A 60 -2.02 4.92 -6.59
CA LEU A 60 -0.61 5.12 -6.28
C LEU A 60 0.25 4.66 -7.46
N PRO A 61 1.46 5.17 -7.62
CA PRO A 61 2.39 4.60 -8.59
C PRO A 61 2.54 3.10 -8.39
N TYR A 62 2.49 2.36 -9.48
CA TYR A 62 2.51 0.90 -9.43
C TYR A 62 3.74 0.36 -8.71
N SER A 63 3.53 -0.48 -7.72
CA SER A 63 4.58 -1.19 -7.00
C SER A 63 4.13 -2.63 -6.76
N SER A 64 4.61 -3.54 -7.58
CA SER A 64 4.16 -4.93 -7.60
C SER A 64 4.37 -5.68 -6.28
N LEU A 65 5.29 -5.23 -5.45
CA LEU A 65 5.64 -5.89 -4.19
C LEU A 65 6.28 -4.92 -3.19
N VAL A 66 6.49 -5.39 -1.96
CA VAL A 66 7.25 -4.71 -0.89
C VAL A 66 6.82 -3.27 -0.62
N SER A 67 5.54 -3.06 -0.44
CA SER A 67 4.96 -1.73 -0.21
C SER A 67 4.00 -1.75 0.98
N ASN A 68 3.74 -0.58 1.54
CA ASN A 68 2.74 -0.41 2.58
C ASN A 68 2.20 1.03 2.61
N ALA A 69 1.01 1.20 3.16
CA ALA A 69 0.47 2.50 3.52
C ALA A 69 0.13 2.54 5.01
N GLN A 70 0.59 3.59 5.68
CA GLN A 70 0.28 3.85 7.08
C GLN A 70 -0.56 5.12 7.19
N TRP A 71 -1.74 5.00 7.78
CA TRP A 71 -2.59 6.14 8.11
C TRP A 71 -2.14 6.82 9.41
N ARG A 72 -2.07 8.15 9.41
CA ARG A 72 -1.63 8.96 10.56
C ARG A 72 -2.68 9.98 11.03
N GLY A 73 -3.96 9.75 10.69
CA GLY A 73 -5.08 10.59 11.14
C GLY A 73 -5.48 11.69 10.16
N ASP A 74 -4.54 12.25 9.41
CA ASP A 74 -4.75 13.29 8.41
C ASP A 74 -4.02 13.02 7.08
N SER A 75 -3.12 12.06 7.07
CA SER A 75 -2.25 11.76 5.94
C SER A 75 -1.87 10.29 5.89
N TYR A 76 -1.43 9.84 4.72
CA TYR A 76 -0.81 8.53 4.52
C TYR A 76 0.69 8.67 4.36
N THR A 77 1.44 7.82 5.04
CA THR A 77 2.83 7.52 4.71
C THR A 77 2.85 6.23 3.90
N VAL A 78 3.33 6.30 2.68
CA VAL A 78 3.36 5.19 1.72
C VAL A 78 4.80 4.83 1.42
N ASN A 79 5.15 3.57 1.54
CA ASN A 79 6.38 3.03 0.95
C ASN A 79 6.08 2.49 -0.43
N ASN A 80 6.76 3.02 -1.44
CA ASN A 80 6.77 2.48 -2.78
C ASN A 80 8.11 1.77 -2.99
N GLY A 81 8.19 0.52 -2.55
CA GLY A 81 9.46 -0.18 -2.39
C GLY A 81 10.16 -0.49 -3.69
N VAL A 82 9.44 -0.76 -4.77
CA VAL A 82 10.02 -1.03 -6.11
C VAL A 82 10.67 0.23 -6.67
N HIS A 83 10.07 1.40 -6.45
CA HIS A 83 10.58 2.69 -6.90
C HIS A 83 11.61 3.32 -5.95
N GLN A 84 11.94 2.63 -4.85
CA GLN A 84 12.90 3.10 -3.85
C GLN A 84 12.57 4.50 -3.35
N CYS A 85 11.29 4.71 -3.01
CA CYS A 85 10.84 5.96 -2.42
C CYS A 85 9.77 5.71 -1.34
N TYR A 86 9.63 6.68 -0.48
CA TYR A 86 8.46 6.80 0.39
C TYR A 86 7.85 8.18 0.24
N GLU A 87 6.54 8.24 0.43
CA GLU A 87 5.72 9.35 0.01
C GLU A 87 4.70 9.67 1.11
N GLU A 88 4.33 10.93 1.20
CA GLU A 88 3.23 11.38 2.04
C GLU A 88 2.10 11.91 1.16
N TYR A 89 0.89 11.44 1.40
CA TYR A 89 -0.33 11.83 0.71
C TYR A 89 -1.34 12.39 1.69
N ASP A 90 -2.15 13.37 1.25
CA ASP A 90 -3.31 13.82 2.01
C ASP A 90 -4.46 12.79 1.98
N GLN A 91 -5.57 13.13 2.63
CA GLN A 91 -6.76 12.27 2.67
C GLN A 91 -7.38 12.03 1.29
N GLN A 92 -7.16 12.92 0.35
CA GLN A 92 -7.70 12.87 -1.01
C GLN A 92 -6.76 12.16 -1.99
N GLY A 93 -5.62 11.66 -1.52
CA GLY A 93 -4.63 11.00 -2.36
C GLY A 93 -3.70 11.97 -3.13
N ASN A 94 -3.67 13.26 -2.76
CA ASN A 94 -2.71 14.18 -3.37
C ASN A 94 -1.35 14.06 -2.71
N LEU A 95 -0.30 14.00 -3.52
CA LEU A 95 1.08 13.90 -3.04
C LEU A 95 1.50 15.19 -2.32
N ILE A 96 1.87 15.08 -1.04
CA ILE A 96 2.40 16.18 -0.22
C ILE A 96 3.92 16.29 -0.41
N ARG A 97 4.62 15.14 -0.29
CA ARG A 97 6.08 15.07 -0.46
C ARG A 97 6.56 13.66 -0.80
N GLN A 98 7.72 13.59 -1.41
CA GLN A 98 8.39 12.34 -1.77
C GLN A 98 9.84 12.35 -1.29
N TYR A 99 10.30 11.21 -0.78
CA TYR A 99 11.67 10.97 -0.38
C TYR A 99 12.21 9.78 -1.17
N LYS A 100 13.27 10.00 -1.94
CA LYS A 100 13.95 8.95 -2.69
C LYS A 100 15.20 8.46 -1.96
N TYR A 101 15.43 7.18 -2.04
CA TYR A 101 16.64 6.56 -1.52
C TYR A 101 17.26 5.65 -2.58
N THR A 102 18.50 5.26 -2.40
CA THR A 102 19.18 4.31 -3.27
C THR A 102 19.68 3.15 -2.43
N CYS A 103 19.30 1.95 -2.79
CA CYS A 103 19.80 0.73 -2.17
C CYS A 103 19.86 -0.41 -3.18
N THR A 104 20.58 -1.47 -2.82
CA THR A 104 20.72 -2.67 -3.66
C THR A 104 19.52 -3.61 -3.60
N ALA A 105 18.57 -3.33 -2.72
CA ALA A 105 17.35 -4.10 -2.53
C ALA A 105 16.14 -3.16 -2.42
N ASN A 106 14.95 -3.70 -2.58
CA ASN A 106 13.71 -2.94 -2.40
C ASN A 106 13.45 -2.69 -0.91
N GLY A 107 12.98 -1.49 -0.57
CA GLY A 107 12.55 -1.16 0.78
C GLY A 107 11.25 -1.89 1.14
N TYR A 108 11.29 -2.74 2.17
CA TYR A 108 10.13 -3.58 2.51
C TYR A 108 8.97 -2.77 3.09
N ARG A 109 9.25 -1.89 4.06
CA ARG A 109 8.26 -1.03 4.72
C ARG A 109 8.88 0.28 5.17
N VAL A 110 8.07 1.33 5.19
CA VAL A 110 8.35 2.59 5.86
C VAL A 110 7.21 2.89 6.83
N MET A 111 7.58 3.23 8.05
CA MET A 111 6.66 3.63 9.10
C MET A 111 7.13 4.98 9.65
N LYS A 112 6.21 5.91 9.77
CA LYS A 112 6.45 7.19 10.44
C LYS A 112 5.98 7.09 11.89
N ASP A 113 6.85 7.44 12.82
CA ASP A 113 6.52 7.42 14.24
C ASP A 113 7.08 8.67 14.93
N ASP A 114 6.46 9.06 16.03
CA ASP A 114 6.88 10.24 16.78
C ASP A 114 8.06 9.96 17.72
N PHE A 115 8.38 8.68 17.95
CA PHE A 115 9.40 8.23 18.91
C PHE A 115 9.23 8.81 20.32
N ALA A 116 8.05 9.34 20.64
CA ALA A 116 7.75 9.89 21.95
C ALA A 116 7.80 8.77 23.01
N GLY A 117 8.50 9.03 24.12
CA GLY A 117 8.63 8.09 25.22
C GLY A 117 9.78 7.08 25.11
N PHE A 118 10.57 7.12 24.07
CA PHE A 118 11.79 6.33 24.01
C PHE A 118 12.88 6.96 24.90
N TRP A 119 13.44 6.18 25.81
CA TRP A 119 14.40 6.65 26.81
C TRP A 119 15.72 7.17 26.21
N PHE A 120 16.13 6.72 25.02
CA PHE A 120 17.34 7.19 24.35
C PHE A 120 17.23 8.62 23.79
N LEU A 121 16.04 9.21 23.79
CA LEU A 121 15.85 10.62 23.43
C LEU A 121 16.13 11.57 24.61
N GLN A 122 16.50 11.03 25.77
CA GLN A 122 16.84 11.80 26.97
C GLN A 122 18.36 12.04 27.13
N LEU A 123 19.16 11.74 26.09
CA LEU A 123 20.60 11.99 26.08
C LEU A 123 20.93 13.43 25.73
#